data_d3a20ec3dcefcd737a890da6fe66e22a
#
_entry.id   d3a20ec3dcefcd737a890da6fe66e22a
#
_cell.length_a   1.000
_cell.length_b   1.000
_cell.length_c   1.000
_cell.angle_alpha   90.00
_cell.angle_beta   90.00
_cell.angle_gamma   90.00
#
_symmetry.space_group_name_H-M   'P 1'
#
loop_
_entity.id
_entity.type
_entity.pdbx_description
1 polymer ?
#
loop_
_entity_poly.entity_id
_entity_poly.type
_entity_poly.pdbx_seq_one_letter_code
_entity_poly.pdbx_strand_id
1 'polypeptide(L)'
;MMGIVERRSIRACVTRMSRPQKIGLGVLAFLFILYNLTPYDSPPRSFFRFQHNVVQDYYQNALPSDSWLYKPQPYPIDPVNDIGIVIKTGFGTKKRVPAALKALSSESLNADTIVVQDFPLFPDQKNFTLDNGKEVPVIDIIGWNLERGALSGQEQQERVMKYTTLADAVDGEEWMLADTLGKDMGWELDAMKFLPSLEYIWHTMPKKKWYVMLDDDTYIIKSSLALLLGHLDYSQPQFIGNPVGDYKGRFPHGGSSVVMSGAALKKLYDEHPEVVAEGHQESVTAIWGDKLLSTTFMKIGIYLDETYRRLFNGEPPWMTRMWIDRFCLPLVSFHGLGKDDAMVHVGETFKNMTEPVFWRQLGKIYGAPSFASFIAEPIRSNVDYVGRLDEYSKTVDKVAEVDTCVKICSDQSSECLAWTFDPGSQKCHIARWAILGDVVEGRFSGINGQLAQKLEDSCHGPA
;
A
#
# COMPACT_ATOMS: atom_id res chain seq x y z
N MET A 1 28.23 6.87 -42.48
CA MET A 1 29.61 7.12 -42.04
C MET A 1 29.75 7.19 -40.47
N MET A 2 28.70 7.31 -39.70
CA MET A 2 28.74 7.36 -38.20
C MET A 2 29.15 6.05 -37.50
N GLY A 3 28.84 4.89 -38.06
CA GLY A 3 29.07 3.60 -37.38
C GLY A 3 30.51 3.05 -37.35
N ILE A 4 31.45 3.65 -38.11
CA ILE A 4 32.83 3.13 -38.20
C ILE A 4 33.76 3.80 -37.19
N VAL A 5 33.50 5.05 -36.83
CA VAL A 5 34.31 5.82 -35.88
C VAL A 5 34.05 5.33 -34.43
N GLU A 6 32.81 5.01 -34.09
CA GLU A 6 32.44 4.48 -32.75
C GLU A 6 33.06 3.10 -32.46
N ARG A 7 33.05 2.19 -33.44
CA ARG A 7 33.63 0.85 -33.27
C ARG A 7 35.17 0.86 -33.05
N ARG A 8 35.88 1.84 -33.61
CA ARG A 8 37.35 1.99 -33.41
C ARG A 8 37.67 2.51 -32.00
N SER A 9 36.87 3.42 -31.47
CA SER A 9 37.02 3.98 -30.12
C SER A 9 36.86 2.91 -29.02
N ILE A 10 35.81 2.08 -29.10
CA ILE A 10 35.55 1.01 -28.12
C ILE A 10 36.65 -0.06 -28.16
N ARG A 11 37.09 -0.50 -29.34
CA ARG A 11 38.19 -1.45 -29.47
C ARG A 11 39.51 -0.93 -28.87
N ALA A 12 39.85 0.35 -29.08
CA ALA A 12 41.05 0.96 -28.52
C ALA A 12 40.98 1.08 -26.98
N CYS A 13 39.82 1.30 -26.42
CA CYS A 13 39.62 1.34 -24.97
C CYS A 13 39.80 -0.05 -24.34
N VAL A 14 39.18 -1.09 -24.89
CA VAL A 14 39.28 -2.47 -24.39
C VAL A 14 40.70 -3.06 -24.53
N THR A 15 41.43 -2.71 -25.58
CA THR A 15 42.80 -3.20 -25.76
C THR A 15 43.77 -2.65 -24.74
N ARG A 16 43.54 -1.44 -24.19
CA ARG A 16 44.40 -0.79 -23.16
C ARG A 16 44.08 -1.27 -21.73
N MET A 17 43.03 -2.05 -21.51
CA MET A 17 42.66 -2.56 -20.18
C MET A 17 43.61 -3.66 -19.72
N SER A 18 43.89 -3.67 -18.42
CA SER A 18 44.60 -4.76 -17.77
C SER A 18 43.81 -6.08 -17.78
N ARG A 19 44.50 -7.22 -17.60
CA ARG A 19 43.81 -8.53 -17.53
C ARG A 19 42.63 -8.55 -16.54
N PRO A 20 42.74 -8.09 -15.28
CA PRO A 20 41.63 -8.09 -14.33
C PRO A 20 40.46 -7.19 -14.78
N GLN A 21 40.75 -6.06 -15.42
CA GLN A 21 39.72 -5.18 -15.98
C GLN A 21 38.93 -5.84 -17.13
N LYS A 22 39.61 -6.60 -18.00
CA LYS A 22 38.95 -7.36 -19.07
C LYS A 22 38.08 -8.48 -18.54
N ILE A 23 38.52 -9.19 -17.50
CA ILE A 23 37.76 -10.22 -16.82
C ILE A 23 36.52 -9.57 -16.17
N GLY A 24 36.71 -8.47 -15.44
CA GLY A 24 35.61 -7.73 -14.84
C GLY A 24 34.54 -7.26 -15.85
N LEU A 25 35.01 -6.69 -17.00
CA LEU A 25 34.12 -6.29 -18.07
C LEU A 25 33.38 -7.49 -18.70
N GLY A 26 34.07 -8.61 -18.88
CA GLY A 26 33.47 -9.86 -19.38
C GLY A 26 32.40 -10.41 -18.44
N VAL A 27 32.66 -10.38 -17.14
CA VAL A 27 31.69 -10.79 -16.12
C VAL A 27 30.48 -9.86 -16.12
N LEU A 28 30.68 -8.54 -16.19
CA LEU A 28 29.58 -7.56 -16.26
C LEU A 28 28.74 -7.75 -17.53
N ALA A 29 29.41 -7.95 -18.68
CA ALA A 29 28.70 -8.22 -19.93
C ALA A 29 27.90 -9.53 -19.89
N PHE A 30 28.50 -10.58 -19.30
CA PHE A 30 27.82 -11.87 -19.10
C PHE A 30 26.60 -11.72 -18.19
N LEU A 31 26.73 -11.04 -17.05
CA LEU A 31 25.63 -10.77 -16.12
C LEU A 31 24.54 -9.93 -16.79
N PHE A 32 24.90 -8.93 -17.59
CA PHE A 32 23.96 -8.12 -18.34
C PHE A 32 23.18 -8.95 -19.38
N ILE A 33 23.87 -9.83 -20.12
CA ILE A 33 23.24 -10.73 -21.08
C ILE A 33 22.31 -11.70 -20.34
N LEU A 34 22.79 -12.33 -19.27
CA LEU A 34 22.01 -13.24 -18.45
C LEU A 34 20.74 -12.55 -17.93
N TYR A 35 20.87 -11.35 -17.39
CA TYR A 35 19.74 -10.57 -16.90
C TYR A 35 18.70 -10.29 -18.00
N ASN A 36 19.12 -9.96 -19.22
CA ASN A 36 18.20 -9.64 -20.30
C ASN A 36 17.56 -10.86 -20.97
N LEU A 37 18.23 -12.03 -20.92
CA LEU A 37 17.72 -13.27 -21.49
C LEU A 37 16.87 -14.11 -20.53
N THR A 38 16.91 -13.82 -19.23
CA THR A 38 16.06 -14.52 -18.25
C THR A 38 14.63 -14.00 -18.26
N PRO A 39 13.62 -14.85 -17.96
CA PRO A 39 12.23 -14.40 -17.79
C PRO A 39 12.12 -13.27 -16.75
N TYR A 40 11.12 -12.42 -16.91
CA TYR A 40 10.92 -11.26 -16.04
C TYR A 40 10.70 -11.62 -14.56
N ASP A 41 10.05 -12.72 -14.30
CA ASP A 41 9.73 -13.28 -12.96
C ASP A 41 10.82 -14.21 -12.42
N SER A 42 11.95 -14.37 -13.15
CA SER A 42 13.04 -15.26 -12.73
C SER A 42 13.66 -14.85 -11.39
N PRO A 43 14.06 -15.82 -10.53
CA PRO A 43 14.66 -15.51 -9.23
C PRO A 43 15.89 -14.58 -9.30
N PRO A 44 16.82 -14.71 -10.28
CA PRO A 44 17.94 -13.77 -10.40
C PRO A 44 17.48 -12.33 -10.66
N ARG A 45 16.48 -12.13 -11.54
CA ARG A 45 15.94 -10.78 -11.81
C ARG A 45 15.28 -10.19 -10.58
N SER A 46 14.43 -10.96 -9.90
CA SER A 46 13.76 -10.54 -8.67
C SER A 46 14.78 -10.15 -7.59
N PHE A 47 15.84 -10.95 -7.41
CA PHE A 47 16.92 -10.64 -6.48
C PHE A 47 17.63 -9.32 -6.81
N PHE A 48 18.05 -9.13 -8.08
CA PHE A 48 18.74 -7.89 -8.48
C PHE A 48 17.84 -6.65 -8.31
N ARG A 49 16.55 -6.75 -8.66
CA ARG A 49 15.63 -5.65 -8.45
C ARG A 49 15.43 -5.33 -6.97
N PHE A 50 15.26 -6.35 -6.15
CA PHE A 50 15.15 -6.15 -4.70
C PHE A 50 16.38 -5.45 -4.13
N GLN A 51 17.60 -5.89 -4.51
CA GLN A 51 18.83 -5.25 -4.07
C GLN A 51 18.95 -3.81 -4.60
N HIS A 52 18.56 -3.57 -5.84
CA HIS A 52 18.50 -2.21 -6.39
C HIS A 52 17.58 -1.31 -5.57
N ASN A 53 16.37 -1.77 -5.23
CA ASN A 53 15.43 -1.02 -4.41
C ASN A 53 15.97 -0.76 -3.00
N VAL A 54 16.65 -1.73 -2.38
CA VAL A 54 17.32 -1.56 -1.06
C VAL A 54 18.39 -0.46 -1.12
N VAL A 55 19.22 -0.48 -2.16
CA VAL A 55 20.26 0.55 -2.36
C VAL A 55 19.64 1.91 -2.63
N GLN A 56 18.65 1.97 -3.50
CA GLN A 56 17.91 3.20 -3.80
C GLN A 56 17.27 3.79 -2.53
N ASP A 57 16.65 2.95 -1.72
CA ASP A 57 16.05 3.34 -0.47
C ASP A 57 17.06 3.90 0.54
N TYR A 58 18.23 3.27 0.64
CA TYR A 58 19.32 3.78 1.48
C TYR A 58 19.74 5.21 1.08
N TYR A 59 19.90 5.48 -0.22
CA TYR A 59 20.22 6.81 -0.70
C TYR A 59 19.07 7.81 -0.55
N GLN A 60 17.82 7.39 -0.74
CA GLN A 60 16.65 8.24 -0.51
C GLN A 60 16.46 8.59 0.97
N ASN A 61 16.81 7.68 1.90
CA ASN A 61 16.78 7.94 3.34
C ASN A 61 17.84 8.97 3.76
N ALA A 62 18.98 9.03 3.08
CA ALA A 62 20.03 10.00 3.36
C ALA A 62 19.63 11.42 2.94
N LEU A 63 18.72 11.58 1.98
CA LEU A 63 18.26 12.87 1.43
C LEU A 63 16.74 12.82 1.13
N PRO A 64 15.88 12.77 2.14
CA PRO A 64 14.43 12.82 1.92
C PRO A 64 14.06 14.20 1.38
N SER A 65 13.91 14.32 0.07
CA SER A 65 13.45 15.55 -0.56
C SER A 65 12.00 15.40 -0.96
N ASP A 66 11.15 16.24 -0.37
CA ASP A 66 9.75 16.40 -0.75
C ASP A 66 9.58 17.48 -1.85
N SER A 67 10.68 18.10 -2.30
CA SER A 67 10.66 19.24 -3.24
C SER A 67 10.00 18.93 -4.58
N TRP A 68 9.95 17.66 -5.01
CA TRP A 68 9.28 17.24 -6.24
C TRP A 68 7.76 17.40 -6.16
N LEU A 69 7.17 17.30 -4.96
CA LEU A 69 5.73 17.45 -4.72
C LEU A 69 5.20 18.86 -5.01
N TYR A 70 6.10 19.86 -4.92
CA TYR A 70 5.74 21.28 -5.12
C TYR A 70 6.07 21.78 -6.53
N LYS A 71 6.56 20.89 -7.40
CA LYS A 71 6.71 21.21 -8.81
C LYS A 71 5.35 21.13 -9.51
N PRO A 72 5.16 21.86 -10.64
CA PRO A 72 3.97 21.69 -11.44
C PRO A 72 3.75 20.20 -11.81
N GLN A 73 2.53 19.72 -11.68
CA GLN A 73 2.17 18.35 -12.04
C GLN A 73 2.19 18.17 -13.55
N PRO A 74 3.05 17.31 -14.10
CA PRO A 74 3.11 17.06 -15.54
C PRO A 74 1.85 16.37 -16.10
N TYR A 75 1.15 15.62 -15.23
CA TYR A 75 -0.01 14.80 -15.56
C TYR A 75 -1.18 15.10 -14.61
N PRO A 76 -1.80 16.27 -14.66
CA PRO A 76 -2.88 16.63 -13.75
C PRO A 76 -4.00 15.58 -13.74
N ILE A 77 -4.50 15.26 -12.55
CA ILE A 77 -5.53 14.24 -12.32
C ILE A 77 -6.84 14.89 -11.87
N ASP A 78 -7.92 14.54 -12.55
CA ASP A 78 -9.27 14.71 -12.05
C ASP A 78 -9.68 13.44 -11.29
N PRO A 79 -9.75 13.47 -9.94
CA PRO A 79 -10.07 12.28 -9.15
C PRO A 79 -11.41 11.64 -9.49
N VAL A 80 -12.33 12.40 -10.07
CA VAL A 80 -13.67 11.92 -10.46
C VAL A 80 -13.63 11.16 -11.78
N ASN A 81 -12.98 11.73 -12.79
CA ASN A 81 -13.03 11.21 -14.14
C ASN A 81 -11.86 10.26 -14.46
N ASP A 82 -10.71 10.45 -13.80
CA ASP A 82 -9.47 9.75 -14.16
C ASP A 82 -9.19 8.52 -13.31
N ILE A 83 -9.92 8.32 -12.20
CA ILE A 83 -9.71 7.20 -11.27
C ILE A 83 -10.93 6.27 -11.27
N GLY A 84 -10.68 4.96 -11.43
CA GLY A 84 -11.64 3.89 -11.18
C GLY A 84 -11.33 3.19 -9.85
N ILE A 85 -12.35 2.89 -9.05
CA ILE A 85 -12.20 2.31 -7.71
C ILE A 85 -12.87 0.94 -7.65
N VAL A 86 -12.15 -0.04 -7.12
CA VAL A 86 -12.67 -1.37 -6.76
C VAL A 86 -12.59 -1.53 -5.25
N ILE A 87 -13.71 -1.81 -4.61
CA ILE A 87 -13.76 -2.18 -3.20
C ILE A 87 -14.01 -3.68 -3.11
N LYS A 88 -13.09 -4.41 -2.49
CA LYS A 88 -13.24 -5.85 -2.23
C LYS A 88 -13.89 -6.07 -0.88
N THR A 89 -14.86 -6.96 -0.85
CA THR A 89 -15.48 -7.44 0.40
C THR A 89 -15.63 -8.95 0.39
N GLY A 90 -15.96 -9.53 1.52
CA GLY A 90 -16.31 -10.93 1.67
C GLY A 90 -17.59 -11.10 2.47
N PHE A 91 -18.19 -12.30 2.44
CA PHE A 91 -19.43 -12.56 3.16
C PHE A 91 -19.32 -12.21 4.65
N GLY A 92 -18.18 -12.57 5.29
CA GLY A 92 -17.93 -12.28 6.71
C GLY A 92 -17.78 -10.79 7.03
N THR A 93 -17.47 -9.93 6.05
CA THR A 93 -17.19 -8.49 6.22
C THR A 93 -18.18 -7.59 5.47
N LYS A 94 -19.16 -8.14 4.76
CA LYS A 94 -20.13 -7.40 3.92
C LYS A 94 -20.83 -6.21 4.60
N LYS A 95 -20.97 -6.27 5.93
CA LYS A 95 -21.56 -5.20 6.73
C LYS A 95 -20.72 -3.92 6.76
N ARG A 96 -19.44 -3.97 6.38
CA ARG A 96 -18.53 -2.81 6.34
C ARG A 96 -18.73 -1.94 5.09
N VAL A 97 -19.25 -2.52 4.00
CA VAL A 97 -19.39 -1.85 2.70
C VAL A 97 -20.18 -0.54 2.77
N PRO A 98 -21.34 -0.43 3.43
CA PRO A 98 -22.06 0.84 3.54
C PRO A 98 -21.21 1.94 4.21
N ALA A 99 -20.45 1.60 5.26
CA ALA A 99 -19.57 2.55 5.94
C ALA A 99 -18.41 2.98 5.03
N ALA A 100 -17.78 2.04 4.30
CA ALA A 100 -16.73 2.33 3.34
C ALA A 100 -17.21 3.25 2.22
N LEU A 101 -18.37 2.95 1.62
CA LEU A 101 -18.98 3.78 0.58
C LEU A 101 -19.33 5.18 1.11
N LYS A 102 -19.93 5.28 2.29
CA LYS A 102 -20.24 6.57 2.93
C LYS A 102 -18.98 7.39 3.22
N ALA A 103 -17.93 6.77 3.70
CA ALA A 103 -16.66 7.43 4.01
C ALA A 103 -15.97 7.95 2.74
N LEU A 104 -16.00 7.16 1.66
CA LEU A 104 -15.41 7.51 0.38
C LEU A 104 -16.31 8.44 -0.46
N SER A 105 -17.62 8.50 -0.23
CA SER A 105 -18.55 9.38 -0.93
C SER A 105 -18.46 10.80 -0.37
N SER A 106 -17.88 11.71 -1.10
CA SER A 106 -18.04 13.16 -0.90
C SER A 106 -18.70 13.73 -2.15
N GLU A 107 -19.14 14.99 -2.13
CA GLU A 107 -19.67 15.68 -3.32
C GLU A 107 -18.70 15.60 -4.52
N SER A 108 -17.41 15.43 -4.25
CA SER A 108 -16.34 15.29 -5.25
C SER A 108 -16.04 13.83 -5.66
N LEU A 109 -16.69 12.81 -5.07
CA LEU A 109 -16.51 11.41 -5.44
C LEU A 109 -17.69 10.88 -6.25
N ASN A 110 -17.74 11.29 -7.47
CA ASN A 110 -18.42 10.54 -8.51
C ASN A 110 -17.49 9.61 -9.29
N ALA A 111 -16.32 9.29 -8.77
CA ALA A 111 -15.43 8.31 -9.38
C ALA A 111 -16.20 7.01 -9.65
N ASP A 112 -15.96 6.40 -10.80
CA ASP A 112 -16.57 5.11 -11.12
C ASP A 112 -16.06 4.09 -10.12
N THR A 113 -16.98 3.60 -9.29
CA THR A 113 -16.69 2.67 -8.19
C THR A 113 -17.53 1.42 -8.36
N ILE A 114 -16.95 0.26 -8.11
CA ILE A 114 -17.68 -1.00 -7.99
C ILE A 114 -17.31 -1.68 -6.67
N VAL A 115 -18.22 -2.50 -6.17
CA VAL A 115 -17.98 -3.44 -5.07
C VAL A 115 -17.89 -4.84 -5.64
N VAL A 116 -16.86 -5.59 -5.28
CA VAL A 116 -16.71 -6.99 -5.64
C VAL A 116 -16.74 -7.86 -4.40
N GLN A 117 -17.42 -9.00 -4.49
CA GLN A 117 -17.64 -9.90 -3.38
C GLN A 117 -17.40 -11.37 -3.76
N ASP A 118 -17.32 -12.23 -2.77
CA ASP A 118 -17.05 -13.68 -2.91
C ASP A 118 -18.29 -14.55 -2.62
N PHE A 119 -19.47 -14.02 -2.88
CA PHE A 119 -20.75 -14.71 -2.67
C PHE A 119 -21.82 -14.19 -3.64
N PRO A 120 -22.89 -14.95 -3.92
CA PRO A 120 -23.98 -14.55 -4.80
C PRO A 120 -24.65 -13.26 -4.36
N LEU A 121 -25.18 -12.52 -5.33
CA LEU A 121 -25.97 -11.34 -5.07
C LEU A 121 -27.27 -11.69 -4.36
N PHE A 122 -27.62 -10.96 -3.32
CA PHE A 122 -28.95 -11.08 -2.73
C PHE A 122 -30.02 -10.66 -3.74
N PRO A 123 -31.19 -11.34 -3.78
CA PRO A 123 -32.23 -11.06 -4.77
C PRO A 123 -32.62 -9.59 -4.86
N ASP A 124 -32.60 -8.88 -3.73
CA ASP A 124 -33.02 -7.49 -3.61
C ASP A 124 -31.87 -6.48 -3.66
N GLN A 125 -30.61 -6.93 -3.78
CA GLN A 125 -29.44 -6.05 -3.70
C GLN A 125 -28.48 -6.25 -4.85
N LYS A 126 -28.74 -5.58 -5.98
CA LYS A 126 -27.80 -5.53 -7.12
C LYS A 126 -26.83 -4.36 -7.06
N ASN A 127 -27.18 -3.30 -6.35
CA ASN A 127 -26.42 -2.06 -6.25
C ASN A 127 -26.51 -1.51 -4.83
N PHE A 128 -25.51 -0.72 -4.45
CA PHE A 128 -25.61 0.20 -3.32
C PHE A 128 -25.98 1.59 -3.84
N THR A 129 -26.98 2.22 -3.23
CA THR A 129 -27.34 3.61 -3.54
C THR A 129 -26.65 4.54 -2.56
N LEU A 130 -25.83 5.46 -3.05
CA LEU A 130 -25.18 6.50 -2.24
C LEU A 130 -26.17 7.62 -1.89
N ASP A 131 -25.83 8.43 -0.87
CA ASP A 131 -26.64 9.57 -0.42
C ASP A 131 -26.98 10.57 -1.54
N ASN A 132 -26.12 10.67 -2.56
CA ASN A 132 -26.32 11.52 -3.75
C ASN A 132 -27.15 10.86 -4.87
N GLY A 133 -27.71 9.68 -4.62
CA GLY A 133 -28.51 8.91 -5.58
C GLY A 133 -27.69 8.12 -6.62
N LYS A 134 -26.35 8.12 -6.55
CA LYS A 134 -25.52 7.32 -7.44
C LYS A 134 -25.58 5.84 -7.05
N GLU A 135 -25.78 5.00 -8.05
CA GLU A 135 -25.72 3.55 -7.92
C GLU A 135 -24.28 3.05 -8.02
N VAL A 136 -23.87 2.19 -7.08
CA VAL A 136 -22.60 1.48 -7.08
C VAL A 136 -22.87 0.00 -7.33
N PRO A 137 -22.45 -0.55 -8.47
CA PRO A 137 -22.67 -1.95 -8.80
C PRO A 137 -21.97 -2.88 -7.82
N VAL A 138 -22.62 -4.01 -7.52
CA VAL A 138 -22.08 -5.11 -6.73
C VAL A 138 -21.95 -6.33 -7.61
N ILE A 139 -20.80 -6.99 -7.57
CA ILE A 139 -20.49 -8.11 -8.44
C ILE A 139 -19.99 -9.29 -7.59
N ASP A 140 -20.65 -10.45 -7.72
CA ASP A 140 -20.05 -11.72 -7.32
C ASP A 140 -18.94 -12.07 -8.31
N ILE A 141 -17.72 -11.71 -7.95
CA ILE A 141 -16.60 -11.77 -8.88
C ILE A 141 -16.06 -13.19 -9.06
N ILE A 142 -16.25 -14.05 -8.04
CA ILE A 142 -15.85 -15.47 -8.16
C ILE A 142 -16.87 -16.21 -9.01
N GLY A 143 -18.17 -15.99 -8.77
CA GLY A 143 -19.24 -16.53 -9.61
C GLY A 143 -19.10 -16.11 -11.07
N TRP A 144 -18.88 -14.82 -11.33
CA TRP A 144 -18.59 -14.31 -12.67
C TRP A 144 -17.40 -15.01 -13.34
N ASN A 145 -16.32 -15.27 -12.58
CA ASN A 145 -15.12 -15.93 -13.10
C ASN A 145 -15.35 -17.41 -13.42
N LEU A 146 -16.20 -18.10 -12.63
CA LEU A 146 -16.64 -19.47 -12.88
C LEU A 146 -17.56 -19.57 -14.10
N GLU A 147 -18.60 -18.71 -14.17
CA GLU A 147 -19.59 -18.71 -15.26
C GLU A 147 -18.97 -18.53 -16.65
N ARG A 148 -17.95 -17.71 -16.78
CA ARG A 148 -17.23 -17.53 -18.05
C ARG A 148 -16.20 -18.60 -18.34
N GLY A 149 -16.05 -19.61 -17.47
CA GLY A 149 -15.15 -20.73 -17.67
C GLY A 149 -13.66 -20.44 -17.41
N ALA A 150 -13.31 -19.33 -16.79
CA ALA A 150 -11.90 -18.98 -16.50
C ALA A 150 -11.24 -19.96 -15.52
N LEU A 151 -12.05 -20.69 -14.72
CA LEU A 151 -11.62 -21.72 -13.77
C LEU A 151 -11.99 -23.13 -14.24
N SER A 152 -12.23 -23.35 -15.54
CA SER A 152 -12.55 -24.67 -16.08
C SER A 152 -11.46 -25.69 -15.75
N GLY A 153 -11.89 -26.85 -15.24
CA GLY A 153 -11.00 -27.92 -14.78
C GLY A 153 -10.49 -27.75 -13.34
N GLN A 154 -10.93 -26.69 -12.65
CA GLN A 154 -10.57 -26.42 -11.25
C GLN A 154 -11.75 -26.64 -10.27
N GLU A 155 -12.87 -27.18 -10.74
CA GLU A 155 -14.12 -27.31 -9.97
C GLU A 155 -13.94 -28.14 -8.69
N GLN A 156 -12.98 -29.08 -8.70
CA GLN A 156 -12.66 -29.96 -7.57
C GLN A 156 -11.56 -29.40 -6.64
N GLN A 157 -11.05 -28.23 -6.93
CA GLN A 157 -10.09 -27.58 -6.04
C GLN A 157 -10.78 -27.11 -4.75
N GLU A 158 -10.12 -27.32 -3.62
CA GLU A 158 -10.69 -27.04 -2.30
C GLU A 158 -11.29 -25.65 -2.19
N ARG A 159 -10.61 -24.62 -2.72
CA ARG A 159 -11.05 -23.25 -2.65
C ARG A 159 -12.29 -22.95 -3.52
N VAL A 160 -12.37 -23.58 -4.69
CA VAL A 160 -13.59 -23.50 -5.53
C VAL A 160 -14.76 -24.18 -4.84
N MET A 161 -14.54 -25.36 -4.26
CA MET A 161 -15.59 -26.05 -3.49
C MET A 161 -16.03 -25.23 -2.27
N LYS A 162 -15.11 -24.56 -1.57
CA LYS A 162 -15.43 -23.64 -0.45
C LYS A 162 -16.35 -22.51 -0.93
N TYR A 163 -16.01 -21.85 -2.06
CA TYR A 163 -16.87 -20.84 -2.65
C TYR A 163 -18.26 -21.42 -3.00
N THR A 164 -18.32 -22.56 -3.68
CA THR A 164 -19.61 -23.18 -4.07
C THR A 164 -20.45 -23.49 -2.83
N THR A 165 -19.84 -24.04 -1.76
CA THR A 165 -20.55 -24.32 -0.51
C THR A 165 -21.09 -23.04 0.13
N LEU A 166 -20.33 -21.95 0.11
CA LEU A 166 -20.82 -20.65 0.59
C LEU A 166 -21.95 -20.13 -0.29
N ALA A 167 -21.80 -20.24 -1.62
CA ALA A 167 -22.82 -19.80 -2.57
C ALA A 167 -24.15 -20.58 -2.37
N ASP A 168 -24.08 -21.92 -2.27
CA ASP A 168 -25.24 -22.77 -2.01
C ASP A 168 -25.94 -22.41 -0.69
N ALA A 169 -25.16 -22.11 0.37
CA ALA A 169 -25.72 -21.67 1.66
C ALA A 169 -26.41 -20.31 1.56
N VAL A 170 -25.88 -19.38 0.76
CA VAL A 170 -26.50 -18.07 0.52
C VAL A 170 -27.78 -18.20 -0.30
N ASP A 171 -27.75 -18.96 -1.39
CA ASP A 171 -28.88 -19.20 -2.27
C ASP A 171 -30.00 -20.00 -1.57
N GLY A 172 -29.61 -20.90 -0.66
CA GLY A 172 -30.54 -21.65 0.19
C GLY A 172 -31.04 -20.90 1.42
N GLU A 173 -30.64 -19.62 1.60
CA GLU A 173 -30.98 -18.79 2.78
C GLU A 173 -30.53 -19.41 4.11
N GLU A 174 -29.48 -20.23 4.10
CA GLU A 174 -28.90 -20.88 5.28
C GLU A 174 -27.94 -19.92 6.01
N TRP A 175 -28.47 -18.79 6.53
CA TRP A 175 -27.66 -17.65 7.03
C TRP A 175 -26.66 -18.01 8.12
N MET A 176 -27.00 -18.95 9.04
CA MET A 176 -26.06 -19.36 10.10
C MET A 176 -24.87 -20.12 9.52
N LEU A 177 -25.10 -20.96 8.51
CA LEU A 177 -24.04 -21.68 7.81
C LEU A 177 -23.20 -20.70 7.00
N ALA A 178 -23.82 -19.83 6.22
CA ALA A 178 -23.13 -18.82 5.42
C ALA A 178 -22.27 -17.87 6.29
N ASP A 179 -22.75 -17.44 7.46
CA ASP A 179 -21.97 -16.61 8.40
C ASP A 179 -20.75 -17.36 8.96
N THR A 180 -20.89 -18.66 9.24
CA THR A 180 -19.77 -19.49 9.69
C THR A 180 -18.73 -19.65 8.58
N LEU A 181 -19.18 -20.08 7.39
CA LEU A 181 -18.32 -20.25 6.22
C LEU A 181 -17.60 -18.95 5.83
N GLY A 182 -18.33 -17.83 5.79
CA GLY A 182 -17.77 -16.52 5.42
C GLY A 182 -16.68 -16.03 6.40
N LYS A 183 -16.79 -16.37 7.69
CA LYS A 183 -15.75 -16.05 8.68
C LYS A 183 -14.52 -16.96 8.53
N ASP A 184 -14.73 -18.25 8.31
CA ASP A 184 -13.66 -19.25 8.27
C ASP A 184 -12.88 -19.23 6.96
N MET A 185 -13.56 -18.93 5.82
CA MET A 185 -12.99 -19.05 4.48
C MET A 185 -12.71 -17.69 3.80
N GLY A 186 -13.21 -16.57 4.32
CA GLY A 186 -13.15 -15.27 3.64
C GLY A 186 -11.74 -14.86 3.23
N TRP A 187 -10.75 -15.18 4.07
CA TRP A 187 -9.35 -14.90 3.77
C TRP A 187 -8.79 -15.75 2.61
N GLU A 188 -9.21 -17.02 2.53
CA GLU A 188 -8.78 -17.91 1.43
C GLU A 188 -9.42 -17.49 0.10
N LEU A 189 -10.72 -17.13 0.12
CA LEU A 189 -11.45 -16.67 -1.06
C LEU A 189 -10.94 -15.33 -1.58
N ASP A 190 -10.35 -14.49 -0.73
CA ASP A 190 -9.82 -13.20 -1.14
C ASP A 190 -8.78 -13.30 -2.26
N ALA A 191 -7.96 -14.36 -2.26
CA ALA A 191 -6.96 -14.57 -3.31
C ALA A 191 -7.56 -14.72 -4.71
N MET A 192 -8.80 -15.19 -4.81
CA MET A 192 -9.51 -15.36 -6.08
C MET A 192 -10.18 -14.08 -6.60
N LYS A 193 -10.17 -12.99 -5.82
CA LYS A 193 -10.85 -11.73 -6.19
C LYS A 193 -9.97 -10.76 -6.98
N PHE A 194 -8.65 -10.76 -6.79
CA PHE A 194 -7.77 -9.70 -7.31
C PHE A 194 -7.76 -9.60 -8.85
N LEU A 195 -7.37 -10.66 -9.53
CA LEU A 195 -7.26 -10.65 -10.99
C LEU A 195 -8.62 -10.47 -11.69
N PRO A 196 -9.67 -11.25 -11.35
CA PRO A 196 -10.95 -11.08 -12.03
C PRO A 196 -11.61 -9.73 -11.76
N SER A 197 -11.41 -9.12 -10.60
CA SER A 197 -11.93 -7.77 -10.32
C SER A 197 -11.34 -6.72 -11.26
N LEU A 198 -10.03 -6.76 -11.47
CA LEU A 198 -9.35 -5.82 -12.37
C LEU A 198 -9.71 -6.10 -13.83
N GLU A 199 -9.89 -7.36 -14.21
CA GLU A 199 -10.35 -7.74 -15.54
C GLU A 199 -11.78 -7.25 -15.79
N TYR A 200 -12.68 -7.45 -14.82
CA TYR A 200 -14.06 -7.00 -14.90
C TYR A 200 -14.13 -5.49 -15.11
N ILE A 201 -13.45 -4.68 -14.29
CA ILE A 201 -13.48 -3.22 -14.43
C ILE A 201 -12.81 -2.75 -15.72
N TRP A 202 -11.75 -3.44 -16.16
CA TRP A 202 -11.08 -3.10 -17.41
C TRP A 202 -12.00 -3.23 -18.61
N HIS A 203 -12.89 -4.22 -18.63
CA HIS A 203 -13.82 -4.47 -19.72
C HIS A 203 -15.17 -3.72 -19.61
N THR A 204 -15.61 -3.41 -18.39
CA THR A 204 -16.96 -2.87 -18.16
C THR A 204 -16.99 -1.38 -17.79
N MET A 205 -15.95 -0.89 -17.14
CA MET A 205 -15.85 0.51 -16.72
C MET A 205 -15.28 1.37 -17.87
N PRO A 206 -15.70 2.65 -18.00
CA PRO A 206 -15.01 3.59 -18.89
C PRO A 206 -13.51 3.63 -18.60
N LYS A 207 -12.69 3.72 -19.66
CA LYS A 207 -11.22 3.69 -19.48
C LYS A 207 -10.75 4.88 -18.65
N LYS A 208 -10.00 4.54 -17.59
CA LYS A 208 -9.44 5.48 -16.62
C LYS A 208 -7.93 5.61 -16.79
N LYS A 209 -7.38 6.75 -16.36
CA LYS A 209 -5.92 6.91 -16.25
C LYS A 209 -5.36 6.00 -15.17
N TRP A 210 -6.11 5.86 -14.05
CA TRP A 210 -5.70 5.09 -12.88
C TRP A 210 -6.81 4.20 -12.33
N TYR A 211 -6.43 3.08 -11.76
CA TYR A 211 -7.32 2.15 -11.06
C TYR A 211 -6.77 1.91 -9.66
N VAL A 212 -7.65 1.93 -8.67
CA VAL A 212 -7.33 1.74 -7.26
C VAL A 212 -8.16 0.59 -6.72
N MET A 213 -7.49 -0.40 -6.13
CA MET A 213 -8.14 -1.51 -5.44
C MET A 213 -8.01 -1.32 -3.93
N LEU A 214 -9.10 -1.48 -3.22
CA LEU A 214 -9.25 -1.27 -1.78
C LEU A 214 -9.92 -2.49 -1.14
N ASP A 215 -9.58 -2.75 0.12
CA ASP A 215 -10.40 -3.59 0.99
C ASP A 215 -11.52 -2.77 1.62
N ASP A 216 -12.57 -3.43 2.12
CA ASP A 216 -13.75 -2.78 2.71
C ASP A 216 -13.47 -2.05 4.04
N ASP A 217 -12.24 -2.15 4.54
CA ASP A 217 -11.73 -1.44 5.70
C ASP A 217 -10.50 -0.55 5.40
N THR A 218 -10.34 -0.18 4.13
CA THR A 218 -9.30 0.75 3.64
C THR A 218 -9.90 2.09 3.26
N TYR A 219 -9.30 3.17 3.75
CA TYR A 219 -9.63 4.54 3.38
C TYR A 219 -8.49 5.17 2.58
N ILE A 220 -8.82 5.94 1.53
CA ILE A 220 -7.85 6.74 0.77
C ILE A 220 -8.09 8.24 0.94
N ILE A 221 -7.02 8.99 1.20
CA ILE A 221 -7.03 10.46 1.20
C ILE A 221 -6.82 10.91 -0.25
N LYS A 222 -7.92 11.28 -0.89
CA LYS A 222 -7.97 11.53 -2.34
C LYS A 222 -7.06 12.66 -2.81
N SER A 223 -7.01 13.76 -2.05
CA SER A 223 -6.14 14.89 -2.35
C SER A 223 -4.67 14.50 -2.33
N SER A 224 -4.25 13.66 -1.37
CA SER A 224 -2.89 13.12 -1.30
C SER A 224 -2.60 12.16 -2.45
N LEU A 225 -3.57 11.29 -2.79
CA LEU A 225 -3.44 10.39 -3.94
C LEU A 225 -3.36 11.16 -5.25
N ALA A 226 -4.23 12.16 -5.47
CA ALA A 226 -4.22 12.99 -6.67
C ALA A 226 -2.89 13.76 -6.84
N LEU A 227 -2.33 14.26 -5.72
CA LEU A 227 -1.00 14.87 -5.74
C LEU A 227 0.07 13.90 -6.24
N LEU A 228 0.10 12.68 -5.71
CA LEU A 228 1.02 11.63 -6.16
C LEU A 228 0.84 11.35 -7.65
N LEU A 229 -0.38 11.01 -8.05
CA LEU A 229 -0.69 10.56 -9.41
C LEU A 229 -0.46 11.66 -10.47
N GLY A 230 -0.62 12.93 -10.10
CA GLY A 230 -0.33 14.07 -10.97
C GLY A 230 1.15 14.20 -11.37
N HIS A 231 2.04 13.56 -10.63
CA HIS A 231 3.48 13.49 -10.94
C HIS A 231 3.89 12.23 -11.72
N LEU A 232 2.97 11.32 -11.98
CA LEU A 232 3.25 10.02 -12.59
C LEU A 232 2.67 9.92 -14.00
N ASP A 233 3.46 9.40 -14.92
CA ASP A 233 3.02 9.17 -16.30
C ASP A 233 2.11 7.93 -16.38
N TYR A 234 0.81 8.17 -16.42
CA TYR A 234 -0.21 7.12 -16.55
C TYR A 234 -0.19 6.38 -17.89
N SER A 235 0.50 6.93 -18.90
CA SER A 235 0.67 6.28 -20.21
C SER A 235 1.72 5.16 -20.17
N GLN A 236 2.52 5.10 -19.10
CA GLN A 236 3.45 4.03 -18.82
C GLN A 236 2.83 3.00 -17.86
N PRO A 237 3.17 1.71 -18.00
CA PRO A 237 2.73 0.69 -17.04
C PRO A 237 3.29 0.99 -15.64
N GLN A 238 2.39 1.38 -14.72
CA GLN A 238 2.70 1.71 -13.32
C GLN A 238 1.95 0.74 -12.40
N PHE A 239 2.64 0.23 -11.37
CA PHE A 239 2.09 -0.63 -10.34
C PHE A 239 2.70 -0.20 -9.00
N ILE A 240 1.88 0.36 -8.10
CA ILE A 240 2.33 1.13 -6.93
C ILE A 240 1.54 0.69 -5.70
N GLY A 241 2.17 0.70 -4.53
CA GLY A 241 1.53 0.41 -3.24
C GLY A 241 2.54 0.31 -2.10
N ASN A 242 2.10 -0.23 -0.97
CA ASN A 242 2.93 -0.47 0.21
C ASN A 242 3.65 -1.83 0.10
N PRO A 243 4.97 -1.89 -0.18
CA PRO A 243 5.64 -3.14 -0.46
C PRO A 243 5.85 -3.99 0.79
N VAL A 244 5.52 -5.28 0.70
CA VAL A 244 5.77 -6.32 1.70
C VAL A 244 6.46 -7.52 1.07
N GLY A 245 6.96 -8.44 1.91
CA GLY A 245 7.70 -9.62 1.45
C GLY A 245 9.16 -9.34 1.12
N ASP A 246 9.90 -10.40 0.82
CA ASP A 246 11.30 -10.40 0.43
C ASP A 246 11.48 -10.52 -1.10
N TYR A 247 12.72 -10.70 -1.55
CA TYR A 247 13.03 -10.84 -2.98
C TYR A 247 12.34 -12.04 -3.67
N LYS A 248 11.87 -13.04 -2.92
CA LYS A 248 11.17 -14.22 -3.46
C LYS A 248 9.71 -13.98 -3.75
N GLY A 249 9.16 -12.88 -3.24
CA GLY A 249 7.75 -12.56 -3.41
C GLY A 249 7.43 -11.16 -2.91
N ARG A 250 8.00 -10.14 -3.55
CA ARG A 250 7.73 -8.73 -3.25
C ARG A 250 6.43 -8.29 -3.89
N PHE A 251 5.50 -7.75 -3.12
CA PHE A 251 4.18 -7.36 -3.58
C PHE A 251 3.63 -6.17 -2.76
N PRO A 252 2.66 -5.41 -3.27
CA PRO A 252 1.99 -4.37 -2.49
C PRO A 252 1.01 -5.01 -1.52
N HIS A 253 0.99 -4.60 -0.27
CA HIS A 253 0.01 -5.01 0.72
C HIS A 253 -1.39 -4.55 0.30
N GLY A 254 -2.30 -5.47 0.04
CA GLY A 254 -3.64 -5.21 -0.51
C GLY A 254 -4.43 -4.22 0.34
N GLY A 255 -4.43 -4.42 1.67
CA GLY A 255 -5.11 -3.54 2.61
C GLY A 255 -4.58 -2.10 2.68
N SER A 256 -3.35 -1.82 2.20
CA SER A 256 -2.84 -0.45 2.13
C SER A 256 -3.24 0.30 0.87
N SER A 257 -4.11 -0.23 0.06
CA SER A 257 -4.44 0.13 -1.31
C SER A 257 -3.40 -0.28 -2.36
N VAL A 258 -3.89 -0.64 -3.55
CA VAL A 258 -3.06 -0.99 -4.72
C VAL A 258 -3.45 -0.09 -5.87
N VAL A 259 -2.48 0.57 -6.49
CA VAL A 259 -2.69 1.56 -7.55
C VAL A 259 -2.02 1.12 -8.84
N MET A 260 -2.76 1.14 -9.94
CA MET A 260 -2.31 0.73 -11.26
C MET A 260 -2.68 1.76 -12.32
N SER A 261 -1.79 2.01 -13.27
CA SER A 261 -2.13 2.84 -14.42
C SER A 261 -3.03 2.08 -15.41
N GLY A 262 -3.82 2.81 -16.19
CA GLY A 262 -4.56 2.22 -17.31
C GLY A 262 -3.66 1.51 -18.31
N ALA A 263 -2.43 2.00 -18.51
CA ALA A 263 -1.44 1.34 -19.35
C ALA A 263 -1.00 -0.03 -18.79
N ALA A 264 -0.93 -0.18 -17.46
CA ALA A 264 -0.62 -1.49 -16.84
C ALA A 264 -1.75 -2.50 -17.08
N LEU A 265 -3.02 -2.09 -16.87
CA LEU A 265 -4.17 -2.97 -17.12
C LEU A 265 -4.31 -3.31 -18.59
N LYS A 266 -4.13 -2.34 -19.49
CA LYS A 266 -4.11 -2.58 -20.93
C LYS A 266 -3.09 -3.64 -21.31
N LYS A 267 -1.84 -3.47 -20.82
CA LYS A 267 -0.78 -4.44 -21.09
C LYS A 267 -1.12 -5.83 -20.57
N LEU A 268 -1.77 -5.95 -19.41
CA LEU A 268 -2.15 -7.24 -18.85
C LEU A 268 -3.33 -7.86 -19.60
N TYR A 269 -4.45 -7.15 -19.71
CA TYR A 269 -5.71 -7.74 -20.16
C TYR A 269 -5.91 -7.73 -21.67
N ASP A 270 -5.35 -6.75 -22.41
CA ASP A 270 -5.47 -6.69 -23.87
C ASP A 270 -4.28 -7.33 -24.59
N GLU A 271 -3.04 -7.23 -24.01
CA GLU A 271 -1.83 -7.63 -24.73
C GLU A 271 -1.31 -9.03 -24.26
N HIS A 272 -1.70 -9.49 -23.04
CA HIS A 272 -1.25 -10.76 -22.45
C HIS A 272 -2.39 -11.59 -21.85
N PRO A 273 -3.46 -11.89 -22.61
CA PRO A 273 -4.60 -12.66 -22.08
C PRO A 273 -4.20 -14.07 -21.65
N GLU A 274 -3.13 -14.65 -22.21
CA GLU A 274 -2.59 -15.96 -21.80
C GLU A 274 -2.05 -15.94 -20.37
N VAL A 275 -1.40 -14.82 -19.95
CA VAL A 275 -0.89 -14.65 -18.58
C VAL A 275 -2.03 -14.44 -17.60
N VAL A 276 -3.10 -13.77 -18.03
CA VAL A 276 -4.33 -13.62 -17.23
C VAL A 276 -4.98 -14.98 -17.00
N ALA A 277 -5.15 -15.79 -18.05
CA ALA A 277 -5.72 -17.13 -17.94
C ALA A 277 -4.92 -18.02 -16.98
N GLU A 278 -3.58 -17.99 -17.07
CA GLU A 278 -2.70 -18.71 -16.14
C GLU A 278 -2.90 -18.19 -14.69
N GLY A 279 -2.95 -16.86 -14.48
CA GLY A 279 -3.18 -16.25 -13.18
C GLY A 279 -4.52 -16.65 -12.55
N HIS A 280 -5.60 -16.78 -13.34
CA HIS A 280 -6.87 -17.29 -12.83
C HIS A 280 -6.73 -18.74 -12.34
N GLN A 281 -6.04 -19.60 -13.07
CA GLN A 281 -5.80 -20.98 -12.64
C GLN A 281 -4.93 -21.02 -11.37
N GLU A 282 -3.92 -20.16 -11.24
CA GLU A 282 -3.07 -20.07 -10.05
C GLU A 282 -3.83 -19.55 -8.82
N SER A 283 -4.90 -18.75 -9.00
CA SER A 283 -5.66 -18.13 -7.90
C SER A 283 -6.27 -19.12 -6.93
N VAL A 284 -6.61 -20.32 -7.39
CA VAL A 284 -7.24 -21.38 -6.57
C VAL A 284 -6.28 -21.97 -5.52
N THR A 285 -4.96 -21.79 -5.70
CA THR A 285 -3.93 -22.26 -4.75
C THR A 285 -3.06 -21.14 -4.19
N ALA A 286 -3.19 -19.92 -4.68
CA ALA A 286 -2.42 -18.77 -4.22
C ALA A 286 -2.70 -18.46 -2.75
N ILE A 287 -1.65 -18.26 -1.95
CA ILE A 287 -1.80 -17.93 -0.52
C ILE A 287 -2.40 -16.52 -0.35
N TRP A 288 -1.92 -15.55 -1.14
CA TRP A 288 -2.35 -14.14 -1.11
C TRP A 288 -2.64 -13.63 -2.53
N GLY A 289 -3.76 -12.96 -2.68
CA GLY A 289 -4.19 -12.43 -3.97
C GLY A 289 -3.36 -11.23 -4.47
N ASP A 290 -2.92 -10.37 -3.56
CA ASP A 290 -2.01 -9.27 -3.86
C ASP A 290 -0.63 -9.77 -4.33
N LYS A 291 -0.13 -10.85 -3.74
CA LYS A 291 1.09 -11.52 -4.23
C LYS A 291 0.88 -12.14 -5.60
N LEU A 292 -0.26 -12.82 -5.83
CA LEU A 292 -0.60 -13.38 -7.14
C LEU A 292 -0.66 -12.28 -8.20
N LEU A 293 -1.32 -11.15 -7.92
CA LEU A 293 -1.36 -10.00 -8.81
C LEU A 293 0.05 -9.50 -9.16
N SER A 294 0.92 -9.38 -8.15
CA SER A 294 2.30 -8.95 -8.36
C SER A 294 3.09 -9.93 -9.24
N THR A 295 2.98 -11.24 -8.99
CA THR A 295 3.66 -12.25 -9.81
C THR A 295 3.13 -12.27 -11.25
N THR A 296 1.84 -12.09 -11.43
CA THR A 296 1.21 -11.97 -12.76
C THR A 296 1.74 -10.77 -13.54
N PHE A 297 1.81 -9.60 -12.90
CA PHE A 297 2.44 -8.42 -13.51
C PHE A 297 3.93 -8.62 -13.80
N MET A 298 4.66 -9.32 -12.93
CA MET A 298 6.08 -9.60 -13.18
C MET A 298 6.29 -10.44 -14.44
N LYS A 299 5.42 -11.42 -14.73
CA LYS A 299 5.51 -12.25 -15.95
C LYS A 299 5.55 -11.41 -17.22
N ILE A 300 4.91 -10.23 -17.23
CA ILE A 300 4.89 -9.29 -18.36
C ILE A 300 5.85 -8.10 -18.19
N GLY A 301 6.74 -8.16 -17.19
CA GLY A 301 7.77 -7.15 -16.97
C GLY A 301 7.29 -5.87 -16.27
N ILE A 302 6.12 -5.89 -15.63
CA ILE A 302 5.65 -4.83 -14.75
C ILE A 302 5.98 -5.22 -13.31
N TYR A 303 6.75 -4.38 -12.63
CA TYR A 303 7.18 -4.62 -11.26
C TYR A 303 6.58 -3.57 -10.34
N LEU A 304 6.44 -3.91 -9.05
CA LEU A 304 6.06 -2.95 -8.03
C LEU A 304 7.09 -1.80 -7.99
N ASP A 305 6.61 -0.56 -8.15
CA ASP A 305 7.43 0.63 -7.96
C ASP A 305 7.45 0.99 -6.47
N GLU A 306 8.60 0.80 -5.84
CA GLU A 306 8.79 1.05 -4.41
C GLU A 306 9.22 2.49 -4.10
N THR A 307 9.40 3.34 -5.10
CA THR A 307 9.82 4.74 -4.93
C THR A 307 8.86 5.52 -4.04
N TYR A 308 7.56 5.20 -4.15
CA TYR A 308 6.48 5.92 -3.45
C TYR A 308 5.95 5.19 -2.22
N ARG A 309 6.62 4.14 -1.75
CA ARG A 309 6.18 3.26 -0.66
C ARG A 309 5.86 4.00 0.64
N ARG A 310 6.58 5.09 0.93
CA ARG A 310 6.43 5.86 2.17
C ARG A 310 5.17 6.71 2.22
N LEU A 311 4.43 6.79 1.11
CA LEU A 311 3.17 7.52 1.04
C LEU A 311 1.99 6.65 1.49
N PHE A 312 2.13 5.33 1.40
CA PHE A 312 1.07 4.37 1.76
C PHE A 312 1.21 3.90 3.20
N ASN A 313 0.07 3.77 3.89
CA ASN A 313 0.00 3.32 5.27
C ASN A 313 -0.95 2.12 5.40
N GLY A 314 -0.53 1.10 6.13
CA GLY A 314 -1.29 -0.11 6.39
C GLY A 314 -1.89 -0.18 7.79
N GLU A 315 -1.96 0.95 8.52
CA GLU A 315 -2.45 1.01 9.89
C GLU A 315 -3.60 2.02 10.00
N PRO A 316 -4.50 1.88 10.98
CA PRO A 316 -5.50 2.89 11.28
C PRO A 316 -4.83 4.14 11.90
N PRO A 317 -5.49 5.33 11.87
CA PRO A 317 -4.88 6.59 12.30
C PRO A 317 -4.23 6.55 13.69
N TRP A 318 -4.89 5.93 14.66
CA TRP A 318 -4.41 5.85 16.06
C TRP A 318 -3.18 4.94 16.24
N MET A 319 -2.92 4.01 15.31
CA MET A 319 -1.73 3.16 15.29
C MET A 319 -0.68 3.62 14.30
N THR A 320 -1.00 4.63 13.50
CA THR A 320 -0.13 5.12 12.42
C THR A 320 1.16 5.69 12.97
N ARG A 321 2.26 5.12 12.50
CA ARG A 321 3.62 5.51 12.89
C ARG A 321 4.13 6.61 11.97
N MET A 322 4.22 7.83 12.49
CA MET A 322 4.81 9.00 11.83
C MET A 322 6.33 8.90 11.87
N TRP A 323 6.91 8.21 10.90
CA TRP A 323 8.35 7.99 10.82
C TRP A 323 9.11 9.24 10.40
N ILE A 324 10.37 9.37 10.86
CA ILE A 324 11.27 10.47 10.48
C ILE A 324 11.53 10.53 8.96
N ASP A 325 11.51 9.39 8.26
CA ASP A 325 11.82 9.27 6.84
C ASP A 325 10.66 9.63 5.90
N ARG A 326 9.46 9.85 6.45
CA ARG A 326 8.24 10.22 5.70
C ARG A 326 7.53 11.45 6.24
N PHE A 327 8.12 12.10 7.22
CA PHE A 327 7.53 13.23 7.96
C PHE A 327 6.99 14.35 7.05
N CYS A 328 7.72 14.69 5.98
CA CYS A 328 7.35 15.69 4.99
C CYS A 328 6.53 15.14 3.80
N LEU A 329 6.23 13.84 3.75
CA LEU A 329 5.55 13.23 2.62
C LEU A 329 4.03 13.22 2.82
N PRO A 330 3.23 13.19 1.72
CA PRO A 330 1.80 13.01 1.82
C PRO A 330 1.44 11.59 2.30
N LEU A 331 0.35 11.50 3.04
CA LEU A 331 -0.24 10.26 3.52
C LEU A 331 -1.42 9.90 2.61
N VAL A 332 -1.38 8.73 1.96
CA VAL A 332 -2.37 8.34 0.96
C VAL A 332 -3.48 7.47 1.54
N SER A 333 -3.17 6.55 2.47
CA SER A 333 -4.15 5.55 2.90
C SER A 333 -4.10 5.24 4.39
N PHE A 334 -5.23 4.71 4.89
CA PHE A 334 -5.35 4.03 6.18
C PHE A 334 -6.00 2.67 5.96
N HIS A 335 -5.66 1.70 6.80
CA HIS A 335 -6.22 0.35 6.78
C HIS A 335 -6.59 -0.12 8.19
N GLY A 336 -7.34 -1.23 8.29
CA GLY A 336 -7.78 -1.79 9.58
C GLY A 336 -8.93 -1.01 10.21
N LEU A 337 -9.77 -0.36 9.38
CA LEU A 337 -10.92 0.45 9.80
C LEU A 337 -12.22 -0.37 9.91
N GLY A 338 -12.10 -1.70 10.00
CA GLY A 338 -13.25 -2.61 9.99
C GLY A 338 -14.03 -2.70 11.30
N LYS A 339 -13.60 -2.00 12.37
CA LYS A 339 -14.28 -2.02 13.67
C LYS A 339 -15.16 -0.79 13.84
N ASP A 340 -16.38 -1.03 14.27
CA ASP A 340 -17.34 -0.02 14.70
C ASP A 340 -17.44 1.16 13.70
N ASP A 341 -17.42 2.38 14.21
CA ASP A 341 -17.55 3.61 13.42
C ASP A 341 -16.22 4.14 12.87
N ALA A 342 -15.13 3.37 12.95
CA ALA A 342 -13.78 3.83 12.57
C ALA A 342 -13.71 4.34 11.14
N MET A 343 -14.29 3.60 10.18
CA MET A 343 -14.34 4.00 8.78
C MET A 343 -15.13 5.30 8.58
N VAL A 344 -16.30 5.41 9.23
CA VAL A 344 -17.13 6.61 9.16
C VAL A 344 -16.41 7.81 9.76
N HIS A 345 -15.79 7.63 10.91
CA HIS A 345 -15.02 8.69 11.59
C HIS A 345 -13.85 9.20 10.74
N VAL A 346 -13.10 8.30 10.14
CA VAL A 346 -12.00 8.67 9.21
C VAL A 346 -12.56 9.40 7.98
N GLY A 347 -13.68 8.90 7.42
CA GLY A 347 -14.36 9.56 6.32
C GLY A 347 -14.79 10.98 6.68
N GLU A 348 -15.42 11.19 7.83
CA GLU A 348 -15.83 12.53 8.31
C GLU A 348 -14.64 13.46 8.50
N THR A 349 -13.51 12.92 8.95
CA THR A 349 -12.28 13.71 9.15
C THR A 349 -11.69 14.18 7.82
N PHE A 350 -11.63 13.32 6.80
CA PHE A 350 -10.84 13.58 5.60
C PHE A 350 -11.64 13.82 4.31
N LYS A 351 -12.93 13.43 4.24
CA LYS A 351 -13.71 13.47 2.98
C LYS A 351 -13.81 14.84 2.31
N ASN A 352 -13.77 15.92 3.09
CA ASN A 352 -13.86 17.28 2.60
C ASN A 352 -12.50 18.00 2.50
N MET A 353 -11.39 17.30 2.76
CA MET A 353 -10.06 17.87 2.61
C MET A 353 -9.66 17.94 1.15
N THR A 354 -9.56 19.15 0.62
CA THR A 354 -9.13 19.43 -0.77
C THR A 354 -7.62 19.47 -0.89
N GLU A 355 -6.92 19.84 0.19
CA GLU A 355 -5.47 19.88 0.23
C GLU A 355 -4.90 18.52 0.64
N PRO A 356 -3.73 18.13 0.10
CA PRO A 356 -3.02 16.94 0.52
C PRO A 356 -2.70 16.93 2.01
N VAL A 357 -2.85 15.77 2.65
CA VAL A 357 -2.52 15.56 4.07
C VAL A 357 -1.13 14.96 4.18
N PHE A 358 -0.28 15.58 4.99
CA PHE A 358 1.09 15.11 5.23
C PHE A 358 1.20 14.36 6.56
N TRP A 359 2.12 13.40 6.66
CA TRP A 359 2.31 12.61 7.89
C TRP A 359 2.44 13.47 9.14
N ARG A 360 3.20 14.58 9.10
CA ARG A 360 3.37 15.49 10.24
C ARG A 360 2.09 16.17 10.73
N GLN A 361 1.09 16.27 9.85
CA GLN A 361 -0.18 16.95 10.18
C GLN A 361 -1.16 16.05 10.92
N LEU A 362 -0.91 14.73 10.93
CA LEU A 362 -1.84 13.77 11.52
C LEU A 362 -2.10 14.07 13.00
N GLY A 363 -1.07 14.41 13.77
CA GLY A 363 -1.22 14.81 15.17
C GLY A 363 -2.16 16.01 15.34
N LYS A 364 -1.97 17.07 14.56
CA LYS A 364 -2.82 18.27 14.58
C LYS A 364 -4.28 17.96 14.21
N ILE A 365 -4.49 17.12 13.18
CA ILE A 365 -5.83 16.72 12.71
C ILE A 365 -6.61 15.97 13.80
N TYR A 366 -5.95 15.11 14.55
CA TYR A 366 -6.55 14.33 15.64
C TYR A 366 -6.44 15.00 17.02
N GLY A 367 -6.02 16.27 17.10
CA GLY A 367 -5.96 17.03 18.35
C GLY A 367 -4.87 16.58 19.32
N ALA A 368 -3.85 15.87 18.85
CA ALA A 368 -2.67 15.53 19.64
C ALA A 368 -1.86 16.81 19.97
N PRO A 369 -1.07 16.80 21.06
CA PRO A 369 -0.20 17.92 21.40
C PRO A 369 0.76 18.28 20.25
N SER A 370 1.00 19.57 20.01
CA SER A 370 1.95 20.00 18.98
C SER A 370 3.37 19.55 19.32
N PHE A 371 4.19 19.28 18.32
CA PHE A 371 5.59 18.88 18.54
C PHE A 371 6.37 19.94 19.33
N ALA A 372 6.09 21.21 19.10
CA ALA A 372 6.70 22.32 19.86
C ALA A 372 6.39 22.25 21.37
N SER A 373 5.23 21.73 21.77
CA SER A 373 4.88 21.58 23.20
C SER A 373 5.80 20.63 23.95
N PHE A 374 6.41 19.65 23.25
CA PHE A 374 7.36 18.72 23.86
C PHE A 374 8.76 19.32 24.08
N ILE A 375 9.04 20.51 23.54
CA ILE A 375 10.28 21.24 23.86
C ILE A 375 10.18 21.79 25.28
N ALA A 376 9.03 22.38 25.66
CA ALA A 376 8.79 22.96 26.97
C ALA A 376 8.48 21.88 28.03
N GLU A 377 7.69 20.87 27.65
CA GLU A 377 7.24 19.79 28.53
C GLU A 377 7.51 18.44 27.86
N PRO A 378 8.74 17.92 27.95
CA PRO A 378 9.14 16.72 27.21
C PRO A 378 8.48 15.42 27.74
N ILE A 379 7.98 15.42 28.97
CA ILE A 379 7.43 14.24 29.64
C ILE A 379 5.91 14.40 29.77
N ARG A 380 5.19 13.37 29.33
CA ARG A 380 3.74 13.20 29.55
C ARG A 380 3.51 11.92 30.34
N SER A 381 2.56 11.94 31.29
CA SER A 381 2.17 10.79 32.09
C SER A 381 0.95 10.11 31.49
N ASN A 382 0.81 8.79 31.76
CA ASN A 382 -0.30 7.96 31.34
C ASN A 382 -0.53 7.92 29.82
N VAL A 383 0.55 7.96 29.06
CA VAL A 383 0.52 7.94 27.59
C VAL A 383 1.70 7.17 27.04
N ASP A 384 1.54 6.60 25.83
CA ASP A 384 2.59 5.94 25.04
C ASP A 384 2.61 6.52 23.62
N TYR A 385 3.70 7.18 23.25
CA TYR A 385 3.93 7.73 21.89
C TYR A 385 4.75 6.79 21.00
N VAL A 386 5.29 5.70 21.54
CA VAL A 386 6.01 4.66 20.77
C VAL A 386 5.05 3.63 20.21
N GLY A 387 4.10 3.16 21.04
CA GLY A 387 3.12 2.15 20.67
C GLY A 387 3.74 0.77 20.46
N ARG A 388 3.36 0.07 19.38
CA ARG A 388 3.82 -1.29 19.09
C ARG A 388 5.30 -1.31 18.73
N LEU A 389 6.07 -2.14 19.44
CA LEU A 389 7.49 -2.37 19.19
C LEU A 389 7.69 -3.34 18.01
N ASP A 390 8.79 -3.15 17.26
CA ASP A 390 9.25 -4.02 16.18
C ASP A 390 10.79 -4.03 16.11
N GLU A 391 11.35 -4.59 15.04
CA GLU A 391 12.81 -4.68 14.83
C GLU A 391 13.50 -3.31 14.66
N TYR A 392 12.77 -2.23 14.41
CA TYR A 392 13.29 -0.87 14.28
C TYR A 392 13.17 -0.06 15.57
N SER A 393 12.48 -0.59 16.59
CA SER A 393 12.45 -0.01 17.93
C SER A 393 13.59 -0.56 18.79
N LYS A 394 14.01 0.22 19.77
CA LYS A 394 15.06 -0.19 20.70
C LYS A 394 14.56 -0.13 22.13
N THR A 395 14.81 -1.17 22.88
CA THR A 395 14.52 -1.25 24.31
C THR A 395 15.81 -1.22 25.11
N VAL A 396 15.87 -0.34 26.10
CA VAL A 396 16.95 -0.28 27.09
C VAL A 396 16.40 -0.72 28.45
N ASP A 397 17.00 -1.77 29.01
CA ASP A 397 16.63 -2.33 30.29
C ASP A 397 17.32 -1.62 31.45
N LYS A 398 16.80 -1.79 32.68
CA LYS A 398 17.34 -1.26 33.95
C LYS A 398 17.44 0.26 33.96
N VAL A 399 16.49 0.93 33.36
CA VAL A 399 16.34 2.38 33.45
C VAL A 399 15.56 2.72 34.73
N ALA A 400 16.20 3.41 35.67
CA ALA A 400 15.60 3.67 36.99
C ALA A 400 14.63 4.87 36.97
N GLU A 401 14.89 5.85 36.14
CA GLU A 401 14.20 7.13 36.17
C GLU A 401 13.80 7.59 34.76
N VAL A 402 12.70 8.33 34.66
CA VAL A 402 12.16 8.86 33.41
C VAL A 402 13.15 9.80 32.71
N ASP A 403 13.86 10.65 33.43
CA ASP A 403 14.84 11.57 32.86
C ASP A 403 15.99 10.85 32.14
N THR A 404 16.34 9.65 32.62
CA THR A 404 17.32 8.80 31.94
C THR A 404 16.79 8.35 30.57
N CYS A 405 15.50 8.01 30.47
CA CYS A 405 14.90 7.63 29.18
C CYS A 405 14.85 8.83 28.21
N VAL A 406 14.48 10.02 28.69
CA VAL A 406 14.56 11.28 27.90
C VAL A 406 15.97 11.49 27.35
N LYS A 407 16.99 11.33 28.20
CA LYS A 407 18.39 11.49 27.80
C LYS A 407 18.82 10.45 26.76
N ILE A 408 18.44 9.19 26.94
CA ILE A 408 18.74 8.10 25.98
C ILE A 408 18.20 8.46 24.58
N CYS A 409 16.97 9.01 24.52
CA CYS A 409 16.38 9.45 23.25
C CYS A 409 17.11 10.69 22.68
N SER A 410 17.39 11.68 23.50
CA SER A 410 18.06 12.91 23.04
C SER A 410 19.50 12.67 22.58
N ASP A 411 20.23 11.75 23.22
CA ASP A 411 21.59 11.37 22.82
C ASP A 411 21.60 10.65 21.44
N GLN A 412 20.46 10.07 21.01
CA GLN A 412 20.25 9.49 19.69
C GLN A 412 19.47 10.45 18.78
N SER A 413 19.87 11.69 18.73
CA SER A 413 19.14 12.83 18.18
C SER A 413 18.67 12.72 16.71
N SER A 414 19.21 11.79 15.91
CA SER A 414 18.77 11.53 14.53
C SER A 414 17.98 10.24 14.37
N GLU A 415 17.88 9.41 15.41
CA GLU A 415 17.32 8.05 15.37
C GLU A 415 16.15 7.85 16.36
N CYS A 416 15.91 8.82 17.25
CA CYS A 416 14.82 8.72 18.23
C CYS A 416 13.86 9.91 18.10
N LEU A 417 12.65 9.63 17.57
CA LEU A 417 11.57 10.61 17.52
C LEU A 417 10.66 10.54 18.74
N ALA A 418 10.36 9.32 19.23
CA ALA A 418 9.57 9.14 20.44
C ALA A 418 10.21 8.14 21.40
N TRP A 419 9.87 8.29 22.67
CA TRP A 419 10.30 7.40 23.74
C TRP A 419 9.14 7.11 24.70
N THR A 420 9.18 5.93 25.36
CA THR A 420 8.23 5.52 26.41
C THR A 420 8.99 4.83 27.54
N PHE A 421 8.80 5.29 28.76
CA PHE A 421 9.35 4.70 29.96
C PHE A 421 8.27 3.96 30.74
N ASP A 422 8.54 2.70 31.05
CA ASP A 422 7.70 1.85 31.90
C ASP A 422 8.40 1.65 33.27
N PRO A 423 7.95 2.35 34.32
CA PRO A 423 8.56 2.21 35.65
C PRO A 423 8.43 0.80 36.21
N GLY A 424 7.34 0.09 35.91
CA GLY A 424 7.07 -1.25 36.45
C GLY A 424 8.08 -2.29 35.98
N SER A 425 8.49 -2.21 34.71
CA SER A 425 9.50 -3.09 34.12
C SER A 425 10.90 -2.47 34.08
N GLN A 426 11.07 -1.20 34.45
CA GLN A 426 12.31 -0.41 34.34
C GLN A 426 12.87 -0.41 32.92
N LYS A 427 11.99 -0.26 31.92
CA LYS A 427 12.35 -0.25 30.51
C LYS A 427 12.11 1.10 29.87
N CYS A 428 13.05 1.49 29.02
CA CYS A 428 12.92 2.62 28.11
C CYS A 428 12.83 2.12 26.68
N HIS A 429 11.72 2.39 26.02
CA HIS A 429 11.50 2.11 24.60
C HIS A 429 11.71 3.36 23.80
N ILE A 430 12.50 3.30 22.74
CA ILE A 430 12.73 4.40 21.81
C ILE A 430 12.44 3.98 20.39
N ALA A 431 11.93 4.92 19.59
CA ALA A 431 11.52 4.65 18.21
C ALA A 431 11.85 5.82 17.26
N ARG A 432 12.04 5.48 15.97
CA ARG A 432 12.21 6.44 14.88
C ARG A 432 10.87 7.05 14.40
N TRP A 433 9.80 6.75 15.08
CA TRP A 433 8.46 7.24 14.80
C TRP A 433 7.79 7.72 16.07
N ALA A 434 6.69 8.43 15.89
CA ALA A 434 5.72 8.70 16.94
C ALA A 434 4.32 8.28 16.46
N ILE A 435 3.46 7.82 17.39
CA ILE A 435 2.02 7.67 17.17
C ILE A 435 1.26 8.84 17.78
N LEU A 436 -0.06 8.90 17.61
CA LEU A 436 -0.91 9.96 18.18
C LEU A 436 -0.89 10.01 19.72
N GLY A 437 -0.57 8.88 20.34
CA GLY A 437 -0.51 8.69 21.79
C GLY A 437 -1.64 7.78 22.29
N ASP A 438 -1.26 6.60 22.77
CA ASP A 438 -2.19 5.67 23.41
C ASP A 438 -2.27 5.98 24.91
N VAL A 439 -3.46 5.94 25.49
CA VAL A 439 -3.63 6.09 26.93
C VAL A 439 -3.18 4.80 27.62
N VAL A 440 -2.08 4.87 28.36
CA VAL A 440 -1.50 3.74 29.10
C VAL A 440 -1.15 4.18 30.52
N GLU A 441 -1.96 3.76 31.48
CA GLU A 441 -1.78 4.13 32.90
C GLU A 441 -0.40 3.73 33.42
N GLY A 442 0.21 4.59 34.20
CA GLY A 442 1.51 4.36 34.85
C GLY A 442 2.73 4.51 33.93
N ARG A 443 2.58 4.72 32.63
CA ARG A 443 3.69 5.01 31.73
C ARG A 443 3.98 6.49 31.62
N PHE A 444 5.24 6.81 31.29
CA PHE A 444 5.69 8.15 30.92
C PHE A 444 6.24 8.10 29.51
N SER A 445 5.87 9.08 28.69
CA SER A 445 6.28 9.10 27.31
C SER A 445 6.45 10.52 26.79
N GLY A 446 7.16 10.66 25.67
CA GLY A 446 7.32 11.93 25.02
C GLY A 446 7.86 11.82 23.60
N ILE A 447 7.82 12.95 22.91
CA ILE A 447 8.38 13.13 21.58
C ILE A 447 9.63 13.99 21.69
N ASN A 448 10.67 13.68 20.93
CA ASN A 448 11.84 14.54 20.80
C ASN A 448 11.45 15.80 20.01
N GLY A 449 10.98 16.82 20.75
CA GLY A 449 10.47 18.06 20.17
C GLY A 449 11.51 18.80 19.34
N GLN A 450 12.80 18.73 19.70
CA GLN A 450 13.88 19.38 18.94
C GLN A 450 14.08 18.69 17.58
N LEU A 451 14.06 17.34 17.55
CA LEU A 451 14.14 16.60 16.29
C LEU A 451 12.90 16.86 15.43
N ALA A 452 11.71 16.79 16.04
CA ALA A 452 10.46 17.03 15.33
C ALA A 452 10.42 18.43 14.70
N GLN A 453 10.83 19.47 15.44
CA GLN A 453 10.93 20.84 14.91
C GLN A 453 11.93 20.93 13.75
N LYS A 454 13.10 20.32 13.89
CA LYS A 454 14.09 20.26 12.80
C LYS A 454 13.55 19.56 11.55
N LEU A 455 12.76 18.51 11.72
CA LEU A 455 12.08 17.82 10.61
C LEU A 455 11.03 18.72 9.97
N GLU A 456 10.20 19.41 10.75
CA GLU A 456 9.22 20.39 10.24
C GLU A 456 9.90 21.50 9.44
N ASP A 457 10.98 22.09 9.96
CA ASP A 457 11.74 23.15 9.30
C ASP A 457 12.40 22.69 8.00
N SER A 458 12.64 21.40 7.83
CA SER A 458 13.20 20.81 6.61
C SER A 458 12.17 20.55 5.52
N CYS A 459 10.87 20.59 5.83
CA CYS A 459 9.80 20.35 4.87
C CYS A 459 9.55 21.58 4.00
N HIS A 460 9.36 21.38 2.69
CA HIS A 460 9.11 22.49 1.74
C HIS A 460 7.64 22.92 1.67
N GLY A 461 6.71 22.11 2.15
CA GLY A 461 5.28 22.35 2.09
C GLY A 461 4.70 23.08 3.30
N PRO A 462 3.42 23.49 3.21
CA PRO A 462 2.72 24.18 4.29
C PRO A 462 2.70 23.34 5.57
N ALA A 463 2.86 24.01 6.70
CA ALA A 463 2.85 23.42 8.04
C ALA A 463 1.44 22.96 8.46
#